data_3de388afc33eb091134db7b44c873c5a
#
_entry.id   3de388afc33eb091134db7b44c873c5a
#
_cell.length_a   1.000
_cell.length_b   1.000
_cell.length_c   1.000
_cell.angle_alpha   90.00
_cell.angle_beta   90.00
_cell.angle_gamma   90.00
#
_symmetry.space_group_name_H-M   'P 1'
#
loop_
_entity.id
_entity.type
_entity.pdbx_description
1 polymer ?
#
loop_
_entity_poly.entity_id
_entity_poly.type
_entity_poly.pdbx_seq_one_letter_code
_entity_poly.pdbx_strand_id
1 'polypeptide(L)'
;MCISLIFAGGCGQKTAEKQPATQETAEQTAKETHKAERGNKQETVQENTPADEQEEAAAETGAATVLPMLVDYDYEAEYDQDSYETLISIDIPKILVIEEGHDALCASLEEWNQKTYKSQMGAYKSVISDNRELWNEGVGMTGLSIEGNITFTRADSLVLSYYMDTNEWLGGAHPYSFKETCNYDVKSGKDLKLSDVVSDYDTFYKEVCAKLEERKDEYGFYEDYPDTVKNVFYGDKEEYGEPLWTLSGDGITVYFNTYVLAPYASGEQAVSLSFTEYPELIRKQYQKNSDQWAIPIAEDEICLVDLDGDGAEEEISYSADRDEYDYADSIVIHCDDNSYDTEMFMDSDYYGGCGYSAYGYLIRTQNGKTWLYLETMGEGDGKYLQIFELMKNDLRFVTADYLGIDPNQPFDPESFVLSKRFDILGTYEAYKKFHVEEDGIPKTEDLLWTIVSTYTDWKVELTSSIDMELSVREANTKRGSGQKETLPAGTHFVLLKTDGEAYAEAMLDDGRICEFELEHPSEEEWEGRINGVSISDCFEYVPYAG
;
A
#
# COMPACT_ATOMS: atom_id res chain seq x y z
N MET A 1 24.62 -5.59 -6.98
CA MET A 1 25.28 -4.47 -7.61
C MET A 1 24.15 -3.67 -8.23
N CYS A 2 23.50 -2.87 -7.40
CA CYS A 2 22.51 -1.93 -7.90
C CYS A 2 23.24 -1.02 -8.87
N ILE A 3 22.77 -1.00 -10.09
CA ILE A 3 23.23 -0.02 -11.06
C ILE A 3 22.53 1.27 -10.70
N SER A 4 23.11 2.02 -9.77
CA SER A 4 22.83 3.44 -9.66
C SER A 4 23.32 4.05 -10.96
N LEU A 5 22.41 4.40 -11.85
CA LEU A 5 22.69 5.20 -13.03
C LEU A 5 23.03 6.61 -12.55
N ILE A 6 24.30 6.80 -12.19
CA ILE A 6 24.86 8.12 -11.97
C ILE A 6 25.05 8.74 -13.35
N PHE A 7 24.22 9.70 -13.71
CA PHE A 7 24.50 10.62 -14.79
C PHE A 7 25.66 11.52 -14.41
N ALA A 8 26.86 11.15 -14.81
CA ALA A 8 28.01 12.05 -14.84
C ALA A 8 28.24 12.50 -16.29
N GLY A 9 27.74 13.68 -16.63
CA GLY A 9 28.16 14.38 -17.83
C GLY A 9 29.63 14.78 -17.75
N GLY A 10 30.43 14.33 -18.69
CA GLY A 10 31.83 14.73 -18.83
C GLY A 10 32.31 14.57 -20.27
N CYS A 11 32.46 15.68 -20.96
CA CYS A 11 33.10 15.83 -22.27
C CYS A 11 34.55 15.35 -22.30
N GLY A 12 34.96 14.70 -23.39
CA GLY A 12 36.36 14.73 -23.82
C GLY A 12 36.94 13.58 -24.63
N GLN A 13 36.85 13.76 -25.96
CA GLN A 13 37.83 13.42 -27.01
C GLN A 13 38.44 12.02 -27.18
N LYS A 14 38.00 11.42 -28.31
CA LYS A 14 38.78 10.74 -29.39
C LYS A 14 40.17 10.16 -29.11
N THR A 15 40.33 8.88 -29.45
CA THR A 15 41.26 8.43 -30.52
C THR A 15 40.90 7.00 -31.00
N ALA A 16 40.97 6.83 -32.31
CA ALA A 16 40.72 5.60 -33.05
C ALA A 16 41.99 4.74 -33.13
N GLU A 17 41.83 3.43 -33.15
CA GLU A 17 42.69 2.56 -34.00
C GLU A 17 42.05 1.19 -34.30
N LYS A 18 42.35 0.72 -35.51
CA LYS A 18 41.77 -0.30 -36.37
C LYS A 18 42.09 -1.76 -35.97
N GLN A 19 41.12 -2.61 -36.22
CA GLN A 19 41.00 -3.92 -36.88
C GLN A 19 42.27 -4.84 -37.03
N PRO A 20 42.15 -6.18 -37.31
CA PRO A 20 41.27 -6.77 -38.33
C PRO A 20 40.63 -8.16 -38.00
N ALA A 21 39.75 -8.52 -38.94
CA ALA A 21 38.96 -9.69 -39.14
C ALA A 21 39.71 -11.03 -39.38
N THR A 22 39.01 -12.17 -39.16
CA THR A 22 39.07 -13.33 -40.06
C THR A 22 37.75 -14.10 -40.08
N GLN A 23 37.33 -14.41 -41.29
CA GLN A 23 36.23 -15.28 -41.74
C GLN A 23 36.61 -16.76 -41.66
N GLU A 24 35.57 -17.63 -41.66
CA GLU A 24 35.39 -18.86 -42.46
C GLU A 24 34.10 -19.54 -41.98
N THR A 25 33.07 -19.58 -42.75
CA THR A 25 32.59 -20.31 -43.96
C THR A 25 32.32 -21.81 -43.76
N ALA A 26 31.16 -22.12 -44.26
CA ALA A 26 30.68 -23.29 -45.03
C ALA A 26 29.85 -24.29 -44.19
N GLU A 27 28.79 -24.79 -44.60
CA GLU A 27 28.02 -25.11 -45.79
C GLU A 27 27.11 -26.31 -45.47
N GLN A 28 25.83 -26.18 -45.83
CA GLN A 28 24.99 -27.04 -46.68
C GLN A 28 24.81 -28.54 -46.35
N THR A 29 23.55 -28.99 -46.33
CA THR A 29 22.81 -29.80 -47.35
C THR A 29 21.47 -30.26 -46.78
N ALA A 30 20.34 -29.95 -47.26
CA ALA A 30 19.50 -30.24 -48.44
C ALA A 30 19.02 -31.70 -48.58
N LYS A 31 17.74 -31.79 -48.85
CA LYS A 31 16.94 -32.68 -49.73
C LYS A 31 15.93 -33.60 -49.05
N GLU A 32 14.68 -33.37 -49.37
CA GLU A 32 13.76 -33.95 -50.40
C GLU A 32 13.15 -35.30 -49.96
N THR A 33 11.96 -35.71 -50.24
CA THR A 33 10.87 -35.45 -51.19
C THR A 33 9.68 -36.40 -50.90
N HIS A 34 8.53 -36.07 -51.40
CA HIS A 34 7.45 -36.78 -52.12
C HIS A 34 6.07 -36.79 -51.43
N LYS A 35 5.13 -36.13 -52.02
CA LYS A 35 4.21 -36.33 -53.18
C LYS A 35 2.91 -37.03 -52.80
N ALA A 36 1.87 -36.28 -52.81
CA ALA A 36 0.68 -36.22 -53.66
C ALA A 36 -0.35 -37.35 -53.53
N GLU A 37 -1.63 -36.98 -53.35
CA GLU A 37 -2.64 -37.18 -54.37
C GLU A 37 -3.97 -36.47 -54.09
N ARG A 38 -4.66 -36.16 -55.18
CA ARG A 38 -5.81 -35.32 -55.43
C ARG A 38 -7.12 -35.88 -54.90
N GLY A 39 -8.02 -34.97 -54.53
CA GLY A 39 -9.47 -35.23 -54.49
C GLY A 39 -10.25 -33.91 -54.51
N ASN A 40 -10.76 -33.63 -55.68
CA ASN A 40 -11.57 -32.47 -56.08
C ASN A 40 -12.99 -32.54 -55.50
N LYS A 41 -13.56 -31.41 -54.94
CA LYS A 41 -14.93 -30.98 -55.23
C LYS A 41 -15.30 -29.65 -54.56
N GLN A 42 -15.68 -28.76 -55.46
CA GLN A 42 -16.75 -27.74 -55.42
C GLN A 42 -16.66 -26.57 -54.41
N GLU A 43 -16.50 -25.44 -55.07
CA GLU A 43 -16.75 -24.07 -54.59
C GLU A 43 -18.13 -23.90 -54.00
N THR A 44 -18.16 -23.26 -52.83
CA THR A 44 -19.20 -22.33 -52.47
C THR A 44 -18.50 -21.12 -51.87
N VAL A 45 -18.68 -20.01 -52.55
CA VAL A 45 -18.23 -18.66 -52.13
C VAL A 45 -19.03 -18.30 -50.88
N GLN A 46 -18.32 -18.12 -49.76
CA GLN A 46 -18.82 -17.35 -48.63
C GLN A 46 -17.80 -16.24 -48.39
N GLU A 47 -18.34 -15.01 -48.44
CA GLU A 47 -17.67 -13.76 -48.10
C GLU A 47 -17.03 -13.89 -46.72
N ASN A 48 -15.72 -13.65 -46.66
CA ASN A 48 -15.00 -13.43 -45.43
C ASN A 48 -15.31 -12.01 -44.95
N THR A 49 -16.15 -11.88 -43.95
CA THR A 49 -16.19 -10.71 -43.05
C THR A 49 -15.06 -10.89 -42.03
N PRO A 50 -14.29 -9.87 -41.71
CA PRO A 50 -13.18 -9.98 -40.77
C PRO A 50 -13.69 -10.33 -39.37
N ALA A 51 -12.99 -11.29 -38.72
CA ALA A 51 -13.32 -11.81 -37.40
C ALA A 51 -12.91 -10.87 -36.22
N ASP A 52 -12.75 -9.58 -36.47
CA ASP A 52 -12.28 -8.61 -35.46
C ASP A 52 -13.41 -7.69 -34.90
N GLU A 53 -14.67 -7.93 -35.25
CA GLU A 53 -15.79 -7.10 -34.73
C GLU A 53 -16.80 -7.86 -33.84
N GLN A 54 -16.48 -9.01 -33.31
CA GLN A 54 -17.42 -9.79 -32.48
C GLN A 54 -16.96 -10.16 -31.06
N GLU A 55 -15.88 -9.58 -30.57
CA GLU A 55 -15.48 -9.72 -29.16
C GLU A 55 -15.81 -8.48 -28.28
N GLU A 56 -16.44 -7.45 -28.85
CA GLU A 56 -16.85 -6.24 -28.11
C GLU A 56 -18.27 -6.28 -27.51
N ALA A 57 -18.94 -7.41 -27.52
CA ALA A 57 -20.30 -7.51 -26.99
C ALA A 57 -20.45 -8.66 -26.02
N ALA A 58 -20.06 -8.47 -24.78
CA ALA A 58 -20.58 -8.95 -23.51
C ALA A 58 -19.52 -8.83 -22.40
N ALA A 59 -19.03 -7.63 -22.11
CA ALA A 59 -18.62 -7.35 -20.75
C ALA A 59 -19.94 -7.23 -19.97
N GLU A 60 -20.30 -8.26 -19.25
CA GLU A 60 -21.30 -8.14 -18.18
C GLU A 60 -20.78 -7.06 -17.23
N THR A 61 -21.50 -5.94 -17.16
CA THR A 61 -21.23 -4.83 -16.26
C THR A 61 -21.64 -5.24 -14.84
N GLY A 62 -20.94 -6.20 -14.27
CA GLY A 62 -20.89 -6.40 -12.83
C GLY A 62 -19.98 -5.33 -12.24
N ALA A 63 -20.35 -4.73 -11.13
CA ALA A 63 -19.42 -3.89 -10.36
C ALA A 63 -18.16 -4.70 -10.06
N ALA A 64 -16.98 -4.08 -10.21
CA ALA A 64 -15.72 -4.72 -9.84
C ALA A 64 -15.75 -5.00 -8.33
N THR A 65 -15.41 -6.21 -7.93
CA THR A 65 -15.34 -6.59 -6.51
C THR A 65 -13.95 -6.32 -5.96
N VAL A 66 -13.86 -5.91 -4.70
CA VAL A 66 -12.59 -5.68 -4.01
C VAL A 66 -11.76 -6.97 -4.02
N LEU A 67 -10.48 -6.86 -4.38
CA LEU A 67 -9.50 -7.94 -4.35
C LEU A 67 -8.77 -7.90 -3.00
N PRO A 68 -8.95 -8.91 -2.13
CA PRO A 68 -8.26 -8.94 -0.85
C PRO A 68 -6.76 -9.20 -1.04
N MET A 69 -5.97 -8.23 -0.67
CA MET A 69 -4.50 -8.23 -0.77
C MET A 69 -3.87 -8.03 0.60
N LEU A 70 -2.58 -8.34 0.68
CA LEU A 70 -1.78 -8.12 1.86
C LEU A 70 -0.33 -7.82 1.49
N VAL A 71 0.28 -6.91 2.23
CA VAL A 71 1.74 -6.72 2.28
C VAL A 71 2.29 -7.36 3.55
N ASP A 72 3.26 -8.25 3.38
CA ASP A 72 4.10 -8.81 4.42
C ASP A 72 5.54 -8.32 4.24
N TYR A 73 6.37 -8.33 5.27
CA TYR A 73 7.73 -7.78 5.22
C TYR A 73 8.78 -8.81 5.66
N ASP A 74 9.85 -8.90 4.89
CA ASP A 74 11.06 -9.58 5.30
C ASP A 74 12.02 -8.54 5.93
N TYR A 75 12.22 -8.60 7.25
CA TYR A 75 13.11 -7.72 7.99
C TYR A 75 14.47 -8.36 8.24
N GLU A 76 15.54 -7.62 8.00
CA GLU A 76 16.91 -8.01 8.33
C GLU A 76 17.65 -6.81 8.95
N ALA A 77 18.54 -7.05 9.92
CA ALA A 77 19.37 -6.01 10.49
C ALA A 77 20.75 -6.53 10.92
N GLU A 78 21.76 -5.66 10.79
CA GLU A 78 23.09 -5.86 11.39
C GLU A 78 23.22 -4.97 12.62
N TYR A 79 23.77 -5.52 13.69
CA TYR A 79 23.95 -4.84 14.96
C TYR A 79 25.44 -4.76 15.33
N ASP A 80 25.83 -3.68 15.99
CA ASP A 80 27.09 -3.62 16.69
C ASP A 80 27.09 -4.62 17.86
N GLN A 81 28.14 -5.43 17.97
CA GLN A 81 28.17 -6.53 18.94
C GLN A 81 28.39 -6.07 20.39
N ASP A 82 28.93 -4.87 20.58
CA ASP A 82 29.25 -4.35 21.90
C ASP A 82 28.18 -3.39 22.43
N SER A 83 27.63 -2.52 21.56
CA SER A 83 26.60 -1.52 21.92
C SER A 83 25.17 -2.00 21.65
N TYR A 84 24.97 -3.03 20.82
CA TYR A 84 23.69 -3.47 20.28
C TYR A 84 22.96 -2.41 19.45
N GLU A 85 23.68 -1.38 19.03
CA GLU A 85 23.16 -0.35 18.14
C GLU A 85 22.94 -0.92 16.74
N THR A 86 21.84 -0.57 16.09
CA THR A 86 21.58 -0.97 14.71
C THR A 86 22.55 -0.26 13.78
N LEU A 87 23.36 -1.02 13.05
CA LEU A 87 24.26 -0.50 12.03
C LEU A 87 23.52 -0.19 10.74
N ILE A 88 22.71 -1.14 10.31
CA ILE A 88 21.81 -1.03 9.15
C ILE A 88 20.64 -2.00 9.30
N SER A 89 19.44 -1.57 8.86
CA SER A 89 18.26 -2.41 8.72
C SER A 89 17.70 -2.36 7.31
N ILE A 90 16.88 -3.35 6.97
CA ILE A 90 16.13 -3.39 5.73
C ILE A 90 14.76 -4.01 5.96
N ASP A 91 13.72 -3.38 5.37
CA ASP A 91 12.36 -3.89 5.27
C ASP A 91 12.01 -4.11 3.79
N ILE A 92 11.79 -5.36 3.43
CA ILE A 92 11.50 -5.77 2.05
C ILE A 92 10.05 -6.21 1.93
N PRO A 93 9.20 -5.47 1.19
CA PRO A 93 7.80 -5.82 1.05
C PRO A 93 7.59 -7.05 0.16
N LYS A 94 6.57 -7.82 0.51
CA LYS A 94 6.09 -8.98 -0.21
C LYS A 94 4.57 -8.90 -0.34
N ILE A 95 4.05 -8.92 -1.57
CA ILE A 95 2.62 -8.78 -1.84
C ILE A 95 1.98 -10.14 -2.03
N LEU A 96 0.84 -10.37 -1.38
CA LEU A 96 0.11 -11.62 -1.36
C LEU A 96 -1.37 -11.38 -1.71
N VAL A 97 -1.95 -12.27 -2.52
CA VAL A 97 -3.41 -12.36 -2.71
C VAL A 97 -3.95 -13.34 -1.67
N ILE A 98 -4.94 -12.92 -0.90
CA ILE A 98 -5.49 -13.73 0.20
C ILE A 98 -6.58 -14.69 -0.29
N GLU A 99 -7.24 -14.37 -1.40
CA GLU A 99 -8.34 -15.14 -1.96
C GLU A 99 -7.87 -16.17 -2.99
N GLU A 100 -8.52 -17.35 -3.01
CA GLU A 100 -8.28 -18.37 -4.02
C GLU A 100 -8.84 -17.98 -5.40
N GLY A 101 -8.26 -18.52 -6.47
CA GLY A 101 -8.79 -18.35 -7.84
C GLY A 101 -8.02 -17.33 -8.69
N HIS A 102 -6.94 -16.76 -8.17
CA HIS A 102 -6.10 -15.78 -8.87
C HIS A 102 -4.71 -16.31 -9.24
N ASP A 103 -4.60 -17.58 -9.65
CA ASP A 103 -3.32 -18.29 -9.89
C ASP A 103 -2.37 -17.52 -10.80
N ALA A 104 -2.90 -16.88 -11.86
CA ALA A 104 -2.08 -16.13 -12.82
C ALA A 104 -1.50 -14.86 -12.19
N LEU A 105 -2.28 -14.11 -11.42
CA LEU A 105 -1.81 -12.94 -10.69
C LEU A 105 -0.82 -13.34 -9.60
N CYS A 106 -1.12 -14.40 -8.83
CA CYS A 106 -0.21 -14.92 -7.81
C CYS A 106 1.16 -15.27 -8.39
N ALA A 107 1.21 -15.88 -9.58
CA ALA A 107 2.48 -16.20 -10.25
C ALA A 107 3.28 -14.95 -10.62
N SER A 108 2.62 -13.90 -11.11
CA SER A 108 3.27 -12.64 -11.46
C SER A 108 3.77 -11.88 -10.22
N LEU A 109 2.99 -11.88 -9.15
CA LEU A 109 3.38 -11.28 -7.87
C LEU A 109 4.55 -12.05 -7.22
N GLU A 110 4.57 -13.37 -7.31
CA GLU A 110 5.72 -14.16 -6.84
C GLU A 110 7.00 -13.82 -7.60
N GLU A 111 6.93 -13.60 -8.92
CA GLU A 111 8.08 -13.15 -9.71
C GLU A 111 8.52 -11.74 -9.28
N TRP A 112 7.58 -10.83 -9.05
CA TRP A 112 7.86 -9.50 -8.55
C TRP A 112 8.49 -9.55 -7.15
N ASN A 113 7.92 -10.30 -6.20
CA ASN A 113 8.43 -10.48 -4.84
C ASN A 113 9.88 -10.97 -4.85
N GLN A 114 10.18 -12.01 -5.66
CA GLN A 114 11.54 -12.55 -5.77
C GLN A 114 12.53 -11.55 -6.37
N LYS A 115 12.11 -10.79 -7.39
CA LYS A 115 12.94 -9.77 -8.02
C LYS A 115 13.25 -8.63 -7.03
N THR A 116 12.23 -8.14 -6.31
CA THR A 116 12.35 -7.08 -5.31
C THR A 116 13.25 -7.52 -4.17
N TYR A 117 13.01 -8.70 -3.58
CA TYR A 117 13.86 -9.28 -2.54
C TYR A 117 15.32 -9.35 -2.98
N LYS A 118 15.58 -9.90 -4.16
CA LYS A 118 16.95 -10.02 -4.68
C LYS A 118 17.63 -8.67 -4.90
N SER A 119 16.91 -7.68 -5.40
CA SER A 119 17.42 -6.32 -5.64
C SER A 119 17.77 -5.63 -4.34
N GLN A 120 16.81 -5.52 -3.43
CA GLN A 120 16.97 -4.81 -2.17
C GLN A 120 17.96 -5.50 -1.23
N MET A 121 17.91 -6.83 -1.11
CA MET A 121 18.90 -7.60 -0.37
C MET A 121 20.32 -7.48 -0.99
N GLY A 122 20.42 -7.29 -2.30
CA GLY A 122 21.67 -6.99 -2.98
C GLY A 122 22.25 -5.63 -2.56
N ALA A 123 21.41 -4.59 -2.50
CA ALA A 123 21.79 -3.26 -2.02
C ALA A 123 22.23 -3.30 -0.54
N TYR A 124 21.43 -3.92 0.34
CA TYR A 124 21.74 -4.11 1.75
C TYR A 124 23.13 -4.75 1.97
N LYS A 125 23.40 -5.87 1.29
CA LYS A 125 24.69 -6.56 1.39
C LYS A 125 25.85 -5.74 0.84
N SER A 126 25.63 -4.90 -0.17
CA SER A 126 26.63 -3.98 -0.68
C SER A 126 26.99 -2.92 0.37
N VAL A 127 25.99 -2.29 0.99
CA VAL A 127 26.20 -1.30 2.06
C VAL A 127 26.98 -1.91 3.23
N ILE A 128 26.63 -3.13 3.66
CA ILE A 128 27.37 -3.85 4.71
C ILE A 128 28.84 -4.05 4.30
N SER A 129 29.07 -4.51 3.07
CA SER A 129 30.42 -4.74 2.57
C SER A 129 31.27 -3.46 2.56
N ASP A 130 30.68 -2.36 2.13
CA ASP A 130 31.35 -1.08 1.96
C ASP A 130 31.65 -0.40 3.31
N ASN A 131 30.83 -0.63 4.33
CA ASN A 131 30.96 -0.02 5.66
C ASN A 131 31.63 -0.92 6.71
N ARG A 132 31.88 -2.19 6.44
CA ARG A 132 32.40 -3.18 7.42
C ARG A 132 33.69 -2.74 8.10
N GLU A 133 34.66 -2.19 7.37
CA GLU A 133 35.92 -1.72 7.92
C GLU A 133 35.73 -0.50 8.82
N LEU A 134 34.88 0.45 8.39
CA LEU A 134 34.57 1.67 9.14
C LEU A 134 33.87 1.34 10.47
N TRP A 135 32.92 0.40 10.45
CA TRP A 135 32.25 -0.07 11.67
C TRP A 135 33.22 -0.77 12.62
N ASN A 136 34.13 -1.61 12.11
CA ASN A 136 35.15 -2.27 12.93
C ASN A 136 36.14 -1.27 13.57
N GLU A 137 36.35 -0.10 12.95
CA GLU A 137 37.15 0.99 13.47
C GLU A 137 36.36 1.94 14.39
N GLY A 138 35.06 1.78 14.53
CA GLY A 138 34.16 2.61 15.33
C GLY A 138 33.97 4.04 14.77
N VAL A 139 34.13 4.21 13.46
CA VAL A 139 34.00 5.51 12.76
C VAL A 139 32.91 5.48 11.67
N GLY A 140 32.28 4.33 11.42
CA GLY A 140 31.19 4.18 10.48
C GLY A 140 29.90 4.82 11.00
N MET A 141 29.05 5.28 10.09
CA MET A 141 27.69 5.73 10.44
C MET A 141 26.85 4.52 10.85
N THR A 142 25.98 4.71 11.83
CA THR A 142 25.00 3.72 12.33
C THR A 142 23.58 4.21 12.07
N GLY A 143 22.59 3.35 12.23
CA GLY A 143 21.20 3.68 11.96
C GLY A 143 20.89 3.85 10.46
N LEU A 144 21.67 3.18 9.58
CA LEU A 144 21.36 3.16 8.16
C LEU A 144 20.10 2.32 7.91
N SER A 145 19.26 2.70 6.92
CA SER A 145 18.06 1.94 6.59
C SER A 145 17.77 1.88 5.09
N ILE A 146 17.09 0.81 4.69
CA ILE A 146 16.47 0.63 3.37
C ILE A 146 15.05 0.15 3.64
N GLU A 147 14.05 0.93 3.27
CA GLU A 147 12.65 0.65 3.58
C GLU A 147 11.82 0.68 2.30
N GLY A 148 11.15 -0.43 1.99
CA GLY A 148 10.21 -0.52 0.88
C GLY A 148 8.78 -0.44 1.40
N ASN A 149 8.00 0.57 0.98
CA ASN A 149 6.61 0.75 1.39
C ASN A 149 5.68 0.60 0.19
N ILE A 150 4.64 -0.22 0.33
CA ILE A 150 3.64 -0.44 -0.73
C ILE A 150 2.41 0.42 -0.46
N THR A 151 1.94 1.11 -1.49
CA THR A 151 0.65 1.79 -1.47
C THR A 151 -0.22 1.27 -2.61
N PHE A 152 -1.34 0.66 -2.26
CA PHE A 152 -2.34 0.24 -3.25
C PHE A 152 -3.17 1.45 -3.68
N THR A 153 -3.19 1.74 -4.97
CA THR A 153 -4.06 2.77 -5.55
C THR A 153 -5.37 2.17 -6.07
N ARG A 154 -5.35 0.87 -6.44
CA ARG A 154 -6.53 0.11 -6.82
C ARG A 154 -6.29 -1.38 -6.69
N ALA A 155 -7.22 -2.09 -6.05
CA ALA A 155 -7.20 -3.54 -5.95
C ALA A 155 -8.62 -4.08 -6.10
N ASP A 156 -9.01 -4.45 -7.32
CA ASP A 156 -10.32 -5.02 -7.60
C ASP A 156 -10.23 -6.20 -8.58
N SER A 157 -11.35 -6.81 -8.92
CA SER A 157 -11.40 -7.98 -9.82
C SER A 157 -10.92 -7.70 -11.25
N LEU A 158 -10.68 -6.44 -11.62
CA LEU A 158 -10.21 -6.03 -12.94
C LEU A 158 -8.72 -5.67 -12.92
N VAL A 159 -8.30 -4.82 -11.98
CA VAL A 159 -6.97 -4.24 -11.93
C VAL A 159 -6.40 -4.29 -10.51
N LEU A 160 -5.14 -4.69 -10.43
CA LEU A 160 -4.28 -4.43 -9.28
C LEU A 160 -3.26 -3.37 -9.69
N SER A 161 -3.30 -2.23 -9.01
CA SER A 161 -2.39 -1.10 -9.24
C SER A 161 -1.83 -0.63 -7.90
N TYR A 162 -0.52 -0.49 -7.83
CA TYR A 162 0.19 -0.03 -6.65
C TYR A 162 1.51 0.62 -7.02
N TYR A 163 2.08 1.34 -6.08
CA TYR A 163 3.47 1.75 -6.14
C TYR A 163 4.24 1.27 -4.90
N MET A 164 5.55 1.16 -5.06
CA MET A 164 6.48 0.95 -3.98
C MET A 164 7.37 2.19 -3.87
N ASP A 165 7.36 2.83 -2.71
CA ASP A 165 8.34 3.82 -2.34
C ASP A 165 9.50 3.12 -1.63
N THR A 166 10.71 3.28 -2.15
CA THR A 166 11.92 2.84 -1.47
C THR A 166 12.60 4.05 -0.87
N ASN A 167 12.74 4.05 0.46
CA ASN A 167 13.43 5.08 1.22
C ASN A 167 14.78 4.53 1.68
N GLU A 168 15.86 5.17 1.26
CA GLU A 168 17.23 4.78 1.61
C GLU A 168 17.89 5.87 2.47
N TRP A 169 18.14 5.57 3.72
CA TRP A 169 19.02 6.38 4.58
C TRP A 169 20.38 5.71 4.69
N LEU A 170 21.29 6.07 3.79
CA LEU A 170 22.64 5.51 3.72
C LEU A 170 23.71 6.51 4.19
N GLY A 171 23.29 7.51 4.96
CA GLY A 171 24.13 8.62 5.41
C GLY A 171 24.18 9.75 4.37
N GLY A 172 24.36 10.96 4.84
CA GLY A 172 24.43 12.14 3.98
C GLY A 172 23.59 13.29 4.52
N ALA A 173 23.20 14.21 3.64
CA ALA A 173 22.43 15.41 4.02
C ALA A 173 20.90 15.13 4.12
N HIS A 174 20.41 14.11 3.44
CA HIS A 174 19.00 13.72 3.38
C HIS A 174 18.88 12.26 2.90
N PRO A 175 17.76 11.57 3.19
CA PRO A 175 17.46 10.27 2.60
C PRO A 175 17.28 10.38 1.08
N TYR A 176 17.38 9.27 0.40
CA TYR A 176 17.02 9.13 -1.02
C TYR A 176 15.76 8.31 -1.14
N SER A 177 14.75 8.87 -1.80
CA SER A 177 13.48 8.19 -2.03
C SER A 177 13.21 8.06 -3.52
N PHE A 178 12.70 6.91 -3.93
CA PHE A 178 12.26 6.67 -5.31
C PHE A 178 11.06 5.74 -5.35
N LYS A 179 10.21 5.96 -6.35
CA LYS A 179 8.98 5.23 -6.58
C LYS A 179 9.13 4.27 -7.76
N GLU A 180 8.60 3.06 -7.62
CA GLU A 180 8.37 2.10 -8.69
C GLU A 180 6.87 1.78 -8.74
N THR A 181 6.30 1.63 -9.94
CA THR A 181 4.86 1.37 -10.11
C THR A 181 4.61 0.03 -10.76
N CYS A 182 3.55 -0.64 -10.37
CA CYS A 182 3.11 -1.91 -10.92
C CYS A 182 1.61 -1.90 -11.19
N ASN A 183 1.23 -2.40 -12.36
CA ASN A 183 -0.16 -2.47 -12.80
C ASN A 183 -0.41 -3.83 -13.45
N TYR A 184 -1.41 -4.57 -12.98
CA TYR A 184 -1.73 -5.90 -13.48
C TYR A 184 -3.20 -6.02 -13.89
N ASP A 185 -3.46 -6.69 -14.99
CA ASP A 185 -4.77 -7.28 -15.28
C ASP A 185 -4.97 -8.49 -14.35
N VAL A 186 -5.92 -8.40 -13.44
CA VAL A 186 -6.11 -9.40 -12.37
C VAL A 186 -6.44 -10.78 -12.91
N LYS A 187 -7.22 -10.84 -13.99
CA LYS A 187 -7.64 -12.11 -14.58
C LYS A 187 -6.50 -12.87 -15.27
N SER A 188 -5.64 -12.17 -15.98
CA SER A 188 -4.54 -12.78 -16.74
C SER A 188 -3.19 -12.74 -16.03
N GLY A 189 -3.05 -11.94 -14.95
CA GLY A 189 -1.80 -11.68 -14.27
C GLY A 189 -0.77 -10.88 -15.10
N LYS A 190 -1.14 -10.33 -16.25
CA LYS A 190 -0.22 -9.61 -17.12
C LYS A 190 0.01 -8.19 -16.65
N ASP A 191 1.25 -7.72 -16.78
CA ASP A 191 1.58 -6.31 -16.67
C ASP A 191 0.75 -5.51 -17.67
N LEU A 192 0.08 -4.47 -17.18
CA LEU A 192 -0.59 -3.45 -17.98
C LEU A 192 0.41 -2.35 -18.31
N LYS A 193 0.54 -2.03 -19.58
CA LYS A 193 1.25 -0.84 -20.03
C LYS A 193 0.30 0.34 -20.09
N LEU A 194 0.81 1.55 -19.91
CA LEU A 194 0.01 2.77 -20.04
C LEU A 194 -0.75 2.81 -21.39
N SER A 195 -0.11 2.36 -22.48
CA SER A 195 -0.72 2.24 -23.81
C SER A 195 -1.88 1.23 -23.91
N ASP A 196 -1.97 0.27 -22.99
CA ASP A 196 -3.08 -0.69 -22.94
C ASP A 196 -4.33 -0.07 -22.29
N VAL A 197 -4.14 0.94 -21.45
CA VAL A 197 -5.17 1.59 -20.64
C VAL A 197 -5.68 2.87 -21.27
N VAL A 198 -4.79 3.68 -21.84
CA VAL A 198 -5.19 4.92 -22.52
C VAL A 198 -5.66 4.65 -23.94
N SER A 199 -6.70 5.38 -24.38
CA SER A 199 -7.29 5.25 -25.71
C SER A 199 -6.49 6.01 -26.77
N ASP A 200 -5.94 7.20 -26.42
CA ASP A 200 -5.11 8.06 -27.25
C ASP A 200 -3.87 8.50 -26.48
N TYR A 201 -2.77 7.79 -26.72
CA TYR A 201 -1.49 8.00 -26.01
C TYR A 201 -0.89 9.39 -26.27
N ASP A 202 -1.04 9.91 -27.51
CA ASP A 202 -0.51 11.22 -27.87
C ASP A 202 -1.30 12.37 -27.22
N THR A 203 -2.62 12.22 -27.11
CA THR A 203 -3.45 13.20 -26.40
C THR A 203 -3.19 13.12 -24.90
N PHE A 204 -3.11 11.91 -24.32
CA PHE A 204 -2.75 11.74 -22.91
C PHE A 204 -1.42 12.42 -22.56
N TYR A 205 -0.37 12.18 -23.36
CA TYR A 205 0.92 12.85 -23.19
C TYR A 205 0.82 14.38 -23.20
N LYS A 206 -0.01 14.96 -24.10
CA LYS A 206 -0.20 16.41 -24.19
C LYS A 206 -0.88 16.97 -22.94
N GLU A 207 -1.87 16.27 -22.40
CA GLU A 207 -2.55 16.68 -21.17
C GLU A 207 -1.59 16.63 -19.97
N VAL A 208 -0.78 15.56 -19.84
CA VAL A 208 0.29 15.50 -18.83
C VAL A 208 1.24 16.69 -18.97
N CYS A 209 1.70 17.00 -20.21
CA CYS A 209 2.57 18.16 -20.44
C CYS A 209 1.89 19.49 -20.09
N ALA A 210 0.58 19.64 -20.35
CA ALA A 210 -0.16 20.86 -20.04
C ALA A 210 -0.24 21.08 -18.52
N LYS A 211 -0.61 20.05 -17.76
CA LYS A 211 -0.64 20.13 -16.29
C LYS A 211 0.74 20.39 -15.66
N LEU A 212 1.81 19.82 -16.20
CA LEU A 212 3.19 20.13 -15.77
C LEU A 212 3.60 21.58 -16.08
N GLU A 213 3.20 22.10 -17.25
CA GLU A 213 3.51 23.49 -17.65
C GLU A 213 2.88 24.50 -16.69
N GLU A 214 1.69 24.23 -16.14
CA GLU A 214 0.99 25.09 -15.17
C GLU A 214 1.76 25.22 -13.86
N ARG A 215 2.52 24.18 -13.45
CA ARG A 215 3.22 24.10 -12.16
C ARG A 215 4.72 24.39 -12.25
N LYS A 216 5.30 24.51 -13.44
CA LYS A 216 6.76 24.58 -13.64
C LYS A 216 7.47 25.68 -12.87
N ASP A 217 6.86 26.86 -12.75
CA ASP A 217 7.45 28.03 -12.08
C ASP A 217 7.39 27.88 -10.55
N GLU A 218 6.35 27.24 -10.03
CA GLU A 218 6.14 26.96 -8.63
C GLU A 218 7.17 25.94 -8.11
N TYR A 219 7.35 24.83 -8.83
CA TYR A 219 8.26 23.75 -8.45
C TYR A 219 9.69 23.93 -9.00
N GLY A 220 9.95 25.00 -9.76
CA GLY A 220 11.28 25.31 -10.28
C GLY A 220 11.82 24.24 -11.20
N PHE A 221 11.03 23.76 -12.17
CA PHE A 221 11.44 22.72 -13.11
C PHE A 221 12.69 23.12 -13.90
N TYR A 222 13.51 22.14 -14.24
CA TYR A 222 14.68 22.33 -15.09
C TYR A 222 14.28 22.85 -16.47
N GLU A 223 15.17 23.60 -17.13
CA GLU A 223 14.88 24.17 -18.46
C GLU A 223 14.59 23.11 -19.53
N ASP A 224 15.16 21.90 -19.38
CA ASP A 224 15.04 20.77 -20.30
C ASP A 224 13.96 19.74 -19.88
N TYR A 225 13.14 20.06 -18.86
CA TYR A 225 12.08 19.14 -18.40
C TYR A 225 11.14 18.69 -19.53
N PRO A 226 10.78 19.50 -20.57
CA PRO A 226 9.91 19.02 -21.64
C PRO A 226 10.55 17.91 -22.49
N ASP A 227 11.87 17.97 -22.69
CA ASP A 227 12.61 16.92 -23.39
C ASP A 227 12.70 15.66 -22.51
N THR A 228 12.86 15.82 -21.20
CA THR A 228 12.84 14.71 -20.23
C THR A 228 11.48 14.00 -20.24
N VAL A 229 10.37 14.72 -20.10
CA VAL A 229 9.01 14.14 -20.17
C VAL A 229 8.80 13.42 -21.51
N LYS A 230 9.21 14.04 -22.62
CA LYS A 230 9.11 13.41 -23.94
C LYS A 230 9.91 12.10 -24.03
N ASN A 231 11.10 12.06 -23.44
CA ASN A 231 11.93 10.86 -23.44
C ASN A 231 11.33 9.75 -22.58
N VAL A 232 10.73 10.07 -21.42
CA VAL A 232 9.99 9.11 -20.61
C VAL A 232 8.84 8.48 -21.40
N PHE A 233 8.10 9.23 -22.19
CA PHE A 233 6.96 8.70 -22.95
C PHE A 233 7.37 8.00 -24.27
N TYR A 234 8.33 8.55 -25.02
CA TYR A 234 8.65 8.14 -26.39
C TYR A 234 10.12 7.75 -26.61
N GLY A 235 10.97 7.93 -25.62
CA GLY A 235 12.39 7.62 -25.73
C GLY A 235 12.68 6.12 -25.70
N ASP A 236 13.96 5.79 -25.78
CA ASP A 236 14.43 4.41 -25.67
C ASP A 236 14.20 3.90 -24.25
N LYS A 237 13.45 2.81 -24.12
CA LYS A 237 13.07 2.23 -22.83
C LYS A 237 14.22 1.61 -22.05
N GLU A 238 15.32 1.24 -22.72
CA GLU A 238 16.56 0.82 -22.04
C GLU A 238 17.29 2.00 -21.39
N GLU A 239 17.10 3.22 -21.92
CA GLU A 239 17.73 4.44 -21.40
C GLU A 239 16.84 5.21 -20.41
N TYR A 240 15.54 5.34 -20.70
CA TYR A 240 14.61 6.19 -19.93
C TYR A 240 13.58 5.41 -19.09
N GLY A 241 13.48 4.09 -19.26
CA GLY A 241 12.46 3.26 -18.61
C GLY A 241 11.04 3.43 -19.21
N GLU A 242 10.07 2.77 -18.62
CA GLU A 242 8.65 3.00 -18.90
C GLU A 242 8.15 4.15 -18.03
N PRO A 243 7.09 4.91 -18.43
CA PRO A 243 6.45 5.86 -17.54
C PRO A 243 6.03 5.20 -16.23
N LEU A 244 6.29 5.88 -15.13
CA LEU A 244 5.76 5.47 -13.82
C LEU A 244 4.31 5.95 -13.74
N TRP A 245 3.38 5.05 -13.49
CA TRP A 245 1.96 5.40 -13.44
C TRP A 245 1.18 4.41 -12.61
N THR A 246 0.08 4.86 -12.03
CA THR A 246 -0.91 4.00 -11.37
C THR A 246 -2.30 4.32 -11.86
N LEU A 247 -3.20 3.33 -11.70
CA LEU A 247 -4.62 3.48 -11.90
C LEU A 247 -5.31 3.48 -10.53
N SER A 248 -6.16 4.47 -10.29
CA SER A 248 -6.99 4.56 -9.09
C SER A 248 -8.48 4.33 -9.41
N GLY A 249 -9.32 4.58 -8.44
CA GLY A 249 -10.78 4.52 -8.61
C GLY A 249 -11.34 5.67 -9.42
N ASP A 250 -10.61 6.79 -9.52
CA ASP A 250 -11.06 8.01 -10.20
C ASP A 250 -10.23 8.37 -11.45
N GLY A 251 -9.01 7.84 -11.64
CA GLY A 251 -8.16 8.24 -12.77
C GLY A 251 -6.83 7.53 -12.88
N ILE A 252 -5.93 8.14 -13.66
CA ILE A 252 -4.52 7.72 -13.82
C ILE A 252 -3.62 8.82 -13.28
N THR A 253 -2.66 8.44 -12.44
CA THR A 253 -1.58 9.30 -11.97
C THR A 253 -0.25 8.88 -12.60
N VAL A 254 0.48 9.84 -13.18
CA VAL A 254 1.84 9.68 -13.73
C VAL A 254 2.83 10.32 -12.77
N TYR A 255 3.90 9.60 -12.43
CA TYR A 255 4.89 10.04 -11.45
C TYR A 255 6.25 10.33 -12.10
N PHE A 256 6.95 11.29 -11.53
CA PHE A 256 8.34 11.65 -11.87
C PHE A 256 9.12 11.74 -10.58
N ASN A 257 10.00 10.78 -10.35
CA ASN A 257 10.83 10.70 -9.15
C ASN A 257 11.63 12.00 -8.91
N THR A 258 12.02 12.22 -7.68
CA THR A 258 12.89 13.33 -7.28
C THR A 258 14.09 13.46 -8.21
N TYR A 259 14.48 14.67 -8.56
CA TYR A 259 15.53 15.03 -9.53
C TYR A 259 15.20 14.77 -11.02
N VAL A 260 14.05 14.20 -11.37
CA VAL A 260 13.70 13.96 -12.77
C VAL A 260 13.28 15.26 -13.47
N LEU A 261 12.38 16.04 -12.87
CA LEU A 261 11.89 17.30 -13.45
C LEU A 261 12.39 18.54 -12.71
N ALA A 262 12.71 18.41 -11.40
CA ALA A 262 13.01 19.51 -10.51
C ALA A 262 14.12 19.13 -9.49
N PRO A 263 14.70 20.11 -8.76
CA PRO A 263 15.64 19.83 -7.66
C PRO A 263 14.98 19.04 -6.51
N TYR A 264 15.79 18.41 -5.66
CA TYR A 264 15.33 17.62 -4.51
C TYR A 264 14.29 18.35 -3.63
N ALA A 265 14.50 19.63 -3.36
CA ALA A 265 13.60 20.43 -2.52
C ALA A 265 12.18 20.57 -3.08
N SER A 266 11.97 20.28 -4.35
CA SER A 266 10.64 20.28 -4.98
C SER A 266 9.95 18.90 -4.91
N GLY A 267 10.61 17.91 -4.35
CA GLY A 267 10.06 16.57 -4.17
C GLY A 267 9.81 15.80 -5.48
N GLU A 268 9.06 14.74 -5.36
CA GLU A 268 8.48 13.98 -6.46
C GLU A 268 7.39 14.82 -7.14
N GLN A 269 7.22 14.65 -8.43
CA GLN A 269 6.16 15.32 -9.19
C GLN A 269 5.15 14.30 -9.70
N ALA A 270 3.86 14.58 -9.54
CA ALA A 270 2.78 13.72 -9.99
C ALA A 270 1.75 14.51 -10.81
N VAL A 271 1.16 13.85 -11.81
CA VAL A 271 0.08 14.40 -12.63
C VAL A 271 -1.05 13.39 -12.68
N SER A 272 -2.21 13.78 -12.16
CA SER A 272 -3.44 12.98 -12.22
C SER A 272 -4.36 13.46 -13.34
N LEU A 273 -4.95 12.51 -14.07
CA LEU A 273 -5.97 12.72 -15.09
C LEU A 273 -7.20 11.90 -14.70
N SER A 274 -8.27 12.58 -14.26
CA SER A 274 -9.46 11.92 -13.74
C SER A 274 -10.36 11.36 -14.83
N PHE A 275 -11.16 10.34 -14.53
CA PHE A 275 -12.18 9.79 -15.43
C PHE A 275 -13.27 10.82 -15.73
N THR A 276 -13.51 11.73 -14.81
CA THR A 276 -14.53 12.78 -14.94
C THR A 276 -14.08 13.84 -15.93
N GLU A 277 -12.86 14.35 -15.80
CA GLU A 277 -12.32 15.38 -16.69
C GLU A 277 -11.96 14.81 -18.06
N TYR A 278 -11.45 13.55 -18.12
CA TYR A 278 -10.93 12.90 -19.32
C TYR A 278 -11.62 11.58 -19.67
N PRO A 279 -12.97 11.51 -19.76
CA PRO A 279 -13.71 10.25 -19.91
C PRO A 279 -13.39 9.46 -21.18
N GLU A 280 -12.90 10.12 -22.24
CA GLU A 280 -12.58 9.47 -23.50
C GLU A 280 -11.09 9.09 -23.62
N LEU A 281 -10.19 9.60 -22.75
CA LEU A 281 -8.78 9.28 -22.79
C LEU A 281 -8.46 7.91 -22.18
N ILE A 282 -9.28 7.42 -21.29
CA ILE A 282 -9.07 6.16 -20.59
C ILE A 282 -10.11 5.16 -21.08
N ARG A 283 -9.66 3.95 -21.45
CA ARG A 283 -10.55 2.91 -21.98
C ARG A 283 -11.58 2.51 -20.93
N LYS A 284 -12.84 2.46 -21.31
CA LYS A 284 -13.98 2.21 -20.41
C LYS A 284 -13.88 0.93 -19.58
N GLN A 285 -13.23 -0.10 -20.11
CA GLN A 285 -13.03 -1.36 -19.40
C GLN A 285 -12.13 -1.23 -18.14
N TYR A 286 -11.32 -0.18 -18.04
CA TYR A 286 -10.46 0.12 -16.90
C TYR A 286 -11.02 1.20 -15.99
N GLN A 287 -12.07 1.91 -16.41
CA GLN A 287 -12.77 2.84 -15.52
C GLN A 287 -13.56 2.04 -14.48
N LYS A 288 -13.51 2.47 -13.21
CA LYS A 288 -14.32 1.83 -12.17
C LYS A 288 -15.80 2.15 -12.44
N ASN A 289 -16.65 1.11 -12.52
CA ASN A 289 -18.09 1.29 -12.71
C ASN A 289 -18.83 1.62 -11.40
N SER A 290 -18.14 2.16 -10.43
CA SER A 290 -18.67 2.56 -9.13
C SER A 290 -18.45 4.06 -8.96
N ASP A 291 -19.48 4.77 -8.50
CA ASP A 291 -19.36 6.16 -8.09
C ASP A 291 -18.58 6.32 -6.76
N GLN A 292 -18.15 5.20 -6.16
CA GLN A 292 -17.34 5.16 -4.95
C GLN A 292 -15.88 4.85 -5.30
N TRP A 293 -14.98 5.59 -4.65
CA TRP A 293 -13.54 5.35 -4.76
C TRP A 293 -12.80 5.84 -3.51
N ALA A 294 -11.59 5.37 -3.31
CA ALA A 294 -10.64 5.91 -2.35
C ALA A 294 -9.30 6.15 -3.07
N ILE A 295 -8.63 7.24 -2.70
CA ILE A 295 -7.32 7.63 -3.19
C ILE A 295 -6.44 7.90 -1.97
N PRO A 296 -5.26 7.26 -1.84
CA PRO A 296 -4.31 7.64 -0.81
C PRO A 296 -3.82 9.07 -1.06
N ILE A 297 -3.61 9.81 0.03
CA ILE A 297 -3.02 11.15 -0.01
C ILE A 297 -1.92 11.22 1.05
N ALA A 298 -0.72 11.63 0.64
CA ALA A 298 0.42 11.83 1.54
C ALA A 298 0.49 13.27 2.05
N GLU A 299 1.25 13.48 3.12
CA GLU A 299 1.56 14.82 3.62
C GLU A 299 2.25 15.65 2.53
N ASP A 300 1.84 16.89 2.35
CA ASP A 300 2.29 17.83 1.32
C ASP A 300 1.94 17.42 -0.15
N GLU A 301 1.18 16.34 -0.34
CA GLU A 301 0.69 15.95 -1.66
C GLU A 301 -0.59 16.72 -2.00
N ILE A 302 -0.67 17.24 -3.24
CA ILE A 302 -1.88 17.89 -3.75
C ILE A 302 -2.68 16.89 -4.58
N CYS A 303 -3.91 16.64 -4.15
CA CYS A 303 -4.90 15.88 -4.90
C CYS A 303 -5.92 16.85 -5.52
N LEU A 304 -6.28 16.59 -6.78
CA LEU A 304 -7.29 17.33 -7.51
C LEU A 304 -8.58 16.51 -7.57
N VAL A 305 -9.67 17.04 -7.05
CA VAL A 305 -10.97 16.34 -6.96
C VAL A 305 -12.12 17.31 -7.18
N ASP A 306 -13.00 17.02 -8.15
CA ASP A 306 -14.26 17.74 -8.32
C ASP A 306 -15.21 17.43 -7.17
N LEU A 307 -15.27 18.33 -6.18
CA LEU A 307 -16.04 18.12 -4.93
C LEU A 307 -17.53 18.36 -5.12
N ASP A 308 -17.94 19.26 -6.01
CA ASP A 308 -19.34 19.69 -6.16
C ASP A 308 -20.00 19.21 -7.46
N GLY A 309 -19.25 18.53 -8.34
CA GLY A 309 -19.75 17.96 -9.59
C GLY A 309 -19.93 18.98 -10.70
N ASP A 310 -19.26 20.14 -10.62
CA ASP A 310 -19.34 21.20 -11.61
C ASP A 310 -18.36 21.03 -12.79
N GLY A 311 -17.46 20.05 -12.69
CA GLY A 311 -16.44 19.71 -13.67
C GLY A 311 -15.14 20.50 -13.52
N ALA A 312 -15.00 21.33 -12.50
CA ALA A 312 -13.74 21.91 -12.06
C ALA A 312 -13.22 21.11 -10.87
N GLU A 313 -11.92 20.86 -10.82
CA GLU A 313 -11.28 20.15 -9.73
C GLU A 313 -10.83 21.13 -8.64
N GLU A 314 -11.13 20.82 -7.38
CA GLU A 314 -10.64 21.52 -6.19
C GLU A 314 -9.30 20.90 -5.74
N GLU A 315 -8.38 21.76 -5.24
CA GLU A 315 -7.10 21.33 -4.68
C GLU A 315 -7.26 20.93 -3.22
N ILE A 316 -6.92 19.68 -2.88
CA ILE A 316 -6.94 19.12 -1.53
C ILE A 316 -5.52 18.69 -1.15
N SER A 317 -5.04 19.17 -0.01
CA SER A 317 -3.79 18.69 0.59
C SER A 317 -3.85 18.82 2.11
N TYR A 318 -2.86 18.27 2.79
CA TYR A 318 -2.61 18.56 4.19
C TYR A 318 -1.12 18.64 4.47
N SER A 319 -0.75 19.43 5.47
CA SER A 319 0.63 19.65 5.88
C SER A 319 0.75 19.71 7.40
N ALA A 320 1.94 19.46 7.93
CA ALA A 320 2.24 19.57 9.34
C ALA A 320 3.48 20.44 9.56
N ASP A 321 3.40 21.39 10.53
CA ASP A 321 4.59 22.15 10.97
C ASP A 321 5.27 21.34 12.08
N ARG A 322 6.38 20.68 11.72
CA ARG A 322 7.08 19.74 12.59
C ARG A 322 8.23 20.39 13.32
N ASP A 323 8.37 20.07 14.59
CA ASP A 323 9.46 20.55 15.44
C ASP A 323 10.80 19.82 15.16
N GLU A 324 11.83 20.13 15.96
CA GLU A 324 13.17 19.51 15.85
C GLU A 324 13.20 18.00 16.18
N TYR A 325 12.11 17.45 16.72
CA TYR A 325 11.91 16.03 17.04
C TYR A 325 10.99 15.33 16.05
N ASP A 326 10.63 15.99 14.95
CA ASP A 326 9.69 15.50 13.93
C ASP A 326 8.25 15.34 14.45
N TYR A 327 7.89 16.08 15.48
CA TYR A 327 6.56 16.08 16.08
C TYR A 327 5.77 17.33 15.67
N ALA A 328 4.50 17.13 15.33
CA ALA A 328 3.57 18.21 15.01
C ALA A 328 2.42 18.25 16.02
N ASP A 329 2.08 19.45 16.52
CA ASP A 329 0.95 19.66 17.41
C ASP A 329 -0.39 19.59 16.66
N SER A 330 -0.40 20.02 15.39
CA SER A 330 -1.60 20.02 14.55
C SER A 330 -1.26 19.78 13.08
N ILE A 331 -2.30 19.44 12.30
CA ILE A 331 -2.24 19.35 10.85
C ILE A 331 -3.10 20.44 10.25
N VAL A 332 -2.62 21.05 9.18
CA VAL A 332 -3.38 22.02 8.39
C VAL A 332 -3.91 21.33 7.15
N ILE A 333 -5.23 21.26 7.03
CA ILE A 333 -5.92 20.75 5.84
C ILE A 333 -6.20 21.94 4.92
N HIS A 334 -5.81 21.82 3.67
CA HIS A 334 -6.02 22.82 2.64
C HIS A 334 -7.13 22.34 1.69
N CYS A 335 -8.07 23.25 1.39
CA CYS A 335 -9.13 23.05 0.43
C CYS A 335 -9.23 24.32 -0.42
N ASP A 336 -8.67 24.32 -1.61
CA ASP A 336 -8.42 25.50 -2.45
C ASP A 336 -7.69 26.62 -1.67
N ASP A 337 -8.29 27.81 -1.65
CA ASP A 337 -7.75 29.00 -0.97
C ASP A 337 -7.91 28.98 0.57
N ASN A 338 -8.58 27.96 1.13
CA ASN A 338 -8.88 27.90 2.56
C ASN A 338 -7.98 26.86 3.27
N SER A 339 -7.63 27.19 4.50
CA SER A 339 -6.81 26.34 5.37
C SER A 339 -7.50 26.17 6.72
N TYR A 340 -7.50 24.94 7.22
CA TYR A 340 -8.19 24.53 8.44
C TYR A 340 -7.22 23.78 9.35
N ASP A 341 -6.92 24.36 10.50
CA ASP A 341 -6.11 23.71 11.51
C ASP A 341 -6.95 22.69 12.28
N THR A 342 -6.45 21.44 12.40
CA THR A 342 -7.19 20.36 13.08
C THR A 342 -7.41 20.62 14.55
N GLU A 343 -6.59 21.44 15.23
CA GLU A 343 -6.85 21.89 16.61
C GLU A 343 -8.21 22.57 16.77
N MET A 344 -8.72 23.22 15.73
CA MET A 344 -10.02 23.92 15.79
C MET A 344 -11.20 22.97 16.04
N PHE A 345 -11.03 21.69 15.74
CA PHE A 345 -12.08 20.67 15.80
C PHE A 345 -11.95 19.74 16.99
N MET A 346 -10.85 19.85 17.76
CA MET A 346 -10.60 18.96 18.90
C MET A 346 -11.20 19.54 20.17
N ASP A 347 -12.01 18.76 20.86
CA ASP A 347 -12.43 19.06 22.21
C ASP A 347 -11.26 18.77 23.18
N SER A 348 -11.16 19.50 24.29
CA SER A 348 -10.06 19.41 25.25
C SER A 348 -9.83 18.03 25.89
N ASP A 349 -10.74 17.09 25.66
CA ASP A 349 -10.68 15.70 26.14
C ASP A 349 -10.02 14.73 25.12
N TYR A 350 -9.77 15.19 23.90
CA TYR A 350 -9.05 14.43 22.89
C TYR A 350 -7.61 14.92 22.78
N TYR A 351 -6.69 14.18 23.37
CA TYR A 351 -5.26 14.31 23.08
C TYR A 351 -4.96 13.69 21.70
N GLY A 352 -5.55 14.23 20.70
CA GLY A 352 -5.27 13.90 19.34
C GLY A 352 -4.26 14.87 18.75
N GLY A 353 -3.09 14.98 19.41
CA GLY A 353 -1.95 15.64 18.77
C GLY A 353 -1.62 14.93 17.47
N CYS A 354 -1.08 15.64 16.53
CA CYS A 354 -0.71 15.09 15.23
C CYS A 354 0.42 14.09 15.29
N GLY A 355 1.27 14.22 16.32
CA GLY A 355 2.36 13.29 16.54
C GLY A 355 3.37 13.25 15.38
N TYR A 356 3.92 12.07 15.15
CA TYR A 356 5.10 11.86 14.31
C TYR A 356 4.79 11.56 12.85
N SER A 357 3.56 11.20 12.52
CA SER A 357 3.17 10.91 11.14
C SER A 357 1.71 11.20 10.89
N ALA A 358 1.40 11.53 9.65
CA ALA A 358 0.05 11.64 9.14
C ALA A 358 -0.08 10.85 7.84
N TYR A 359 -1.23 10.22 7.68
CA TYR A 359 -1.53 9.37 6.53
C TYR A 359 -3.02 9.46 6.21
N GLY A 360 -3.39 9.59 4.95
CA GLY A 360 -4.75 9.88 4.60
C GLY A 360 -5.30 9.17 3.38
N TYR A 361 -6.64 9.18 3.31
CA TYR A 361 -7.40 8.82 2.12
C TYR A 361 -8.48 9.83 1.82
N LEU A 362 -8.59 10.21 0.55
CA LEU A 362 -9.79 10.83 0.02
C LEU A 362 -10.77 9.74 -0.38
N ILE A 363 -12.01 9.85 0.06
CA ILE A 363 -13.05 8.83 -0.14
C ILE A 363 -14.28 9.47 -0.76
N ARG A 364 -14.69 8.97 -1.93
CA ARG A 364 -15.96 9.33 -2.57
C ARG A 364 -17.01 8.30 -2.24
N THR A 365 -18.17 8.73 -1.77
CA THR A 365 -19.33 7.87 -1.49
C THR A 365 -20.37 7.95 -2.60
N GLN A 366 -21.30 6.97 -2.68
CA GLN A 366 -22.30 6.86 -3.76
C GLN A 366 -23.17 8.11 -3.95
N ASN A 367 -23.39 8.87 -2.87
CA ASN A 367 -24.15 10.12 -2.92
C ASN A 367 -23.36 11.31 -3.47
N GLY A 368 -22.13 11.09 -3.95
CA GLY A 368 -21.27 12.11 -4.52
C GLY A 368 -20.55 12.98 -3.52
N LYS A 369 -20.56 12.66 -2.23
CA LYS A 369 -19.79 13.37 -1.20
C LYS A 369 -18.38 12.84 -1.10
N THR A 370 -17.45 13.74 -0.78
CA THR A 370 -16.04 13.40 -0.56
C THR A 370 -15.68 13.62 0.90
N TRP A 371 -14.88 12.68 1.42
CA TRP A 371 -14.44 12.64 2.80
C TRP A 371 -12.92 12.55 2.84
N LEU A 372 -12.29 13.20 3.82
CA LEU A 372 -10.90 12.98 4.18
C LEU A 372 -10.88 12.11 5.44
N TYR A 373 -10.26 10.94 5.35
CA TYR A 373 -9.83 10.13 6.48
C TYR A 373 -8.37 10.47 6.74
N LEU A 374 -8.07 11.01 7.91
CA LEU A 374 -6.73 11.42 8.30
C LEU A 374 -6.33 10.65 9.56
N GLU A 375 -5.40 9.72 9.41
CA GLU A 375 -4.78 9.03 10.53
C GLU A 375 -3.57 9.82 10.99
N THR A 376 -3.46 9.99 12.30
CA THR A 376 -2.27 10.55 12.96
C THR A 376 -1.75 9.57 14.00
N MET A 377 -0.45 9.58 14.24
CA MET A 377 0.18 8.72 15.24
C MET A 377 0.82 9.58 16.33
N GLY A 378 0.21 9.54 17.52
CA GLY A 378 0.66 10.28 18.70
C GLY A 378 1.74 9.56 19.50
N GLU A 379 2.06 10.11 20.68
CA GLU A 379 2.95 9.47 21.64
C GLU A 379 2.44 8.08 22.07
N GLY A 380 3.34 7.10 22.18
CA GLY A 380 3.03 5.75 22.60
C GLY A 380 2.36 4.88 21.52
N ASP A 381 2.61 5.15 20.24
CA ASP A 381 2.11 4.41 19.07
C ASP A 381 0.57 4.39 18.96
N GLY A 382 -0.10 5.35 19.60
CA GLY A 382 -1.56 5.49 19.49
C GLY A 382 -1.96 6.07 18.15
N LYS A 383 -2.69 5.29 17.34
CA LYS A 383 -3.28 5.74 16.09
C LYS A 383 -4.62 6.44 16.35
N TYR A 384 -4.86 7.53 15.65
CA TYR A 384 -6.05 8.34 15.79
C TYR A 384 -6.60 8.75 14.43
N LEU A 385 -7.77 8.24 14.09
CA LEU A 385 -8.43 8.48 12.81
C LEU A 385 -9.45 9.62 12.95
N GLN A 386 -9.25 10.67 12.19
CA GLN A 386 -10.13 11.83 12.08
C GLN A 386 -10.85 11.78 10.74
N ILE A 387 -12.15 12.12 10.73
CA ILE A 387 -12.98 12.07 9.53
C ILE A 387 -13.58 13.45 9.27
N PHE A 388 -13.34 13.97 8.07
CA PHE A 388 -13.83 15.27 7.63
C PHE A 388 -14.67 15.11 6.35
N GLU A 389 -15.78 15.83 6.24
CA GLU A 389 -16.50 16.03 4.98
C GLU A 389 -15.88 17.22 4.25
N LEU A 390 -15.42 16.98 3.02
CA LEU A 390 -14.89 18.02 2.14
C LEU A 390 -16.01 18.62 1.32
N MET A 391 -16.03 19.93 1.21
CA MET A 391 -16.98 20.69 0.40
C MET A 391 -16.21 21.80 -0.29
N LYS A 392 -16.68 22.26 -1.45
CA LYS A 392 -16.07 23.39 -2.14
C LYS A 392 -15.91 24.57 -1.18
N ASN A 393 -14.68 24.97 -0.94
CA ASN A 393 -14.29 26.05 -0.02
C ASN A 393 -14.77 25.88 1.44
N ASP A 394 -15.05 24.66 1.91
CA ASP A 394 -15.44 24.41 3.29
C ASP A 394 -15.04 23.01 3.75
N LEU A 395 -14.87 22.84 5.06
CA LEU A 395 -14.51 21.59 5.71
C LEU A 395 -15.38 21.38 6.95
N ARG A 396 -15.91 20.19 7.11
CA ARG A 396 -16.69 19.84 8.29
C ARG A 396 -16.10 18.63 9.00
N PHE A 397 -15.68 18.81 10.24
CA PHE A 397 -15.34 17.68 11.10
C PHE A 397 -16.57 16.83 11.40
N VAL A 398 -16.43 15.51 11.31
CA VAL A 398 -17.52 14.54 11.49
C VAL A 398 -17.35 13.76 12.78
N THR A 399 -16.22 13.10 12.93
CA THR A 399 -15.89 12.29 14.11
C THR A 399 -14.40 11.98 14.16
N ALA A 400 -13.96 11.48 15.30
CA ALA A 400 -12.65 10.87 15.45
C ALA A 400 -12.72 9.70 16.44
N ASP A 401 -11.84 8.71 16.31
CA ASP A 401 -11.72 7.58 17.23
C ASP A 401 -10.27 7.05 17.21
N TYR A 402 -9.90 6.33 18.25
CA TYR A 402 -8.63 5.59 18.34
C TYR A 402 -8.67 4.37 17.42
N LEU A 403 -8.52 4.62 16.14
CA LEU A 403 -8.49 3.64 15.06
C LEU A 403 -7.29 3.93 14.17
N GLY A 404 -6.71 2.88 13.61
CA GLY A 404 -5.67 2.98 12.61
C GLY A 404 -6.13 2.37 11.28
N ILE A 405 -5.71 2.94 10.18
CA ILE A 405 -5.84 2.33 8.86
C ILE A 405 -4.75 1.26 8.74
N ASP A 406 -5.07 0.06 8.26
CA ASP A 406 -4.06 -0.95 8.00
C ASP A 406 -3.35 -0.66 6.66
N PRO A 407 -2.11 -0.15 6.66
CA PRO A 407 -1.42 0.22 5.42
C PRO A 407 -1.02 -1.00 4.59
N ASN A 408 -1.08 -2.20 5.19
CA ASN A 408 -0.70 -3.45 4.52
C ASN A 408 -1.82 -4.06 3.68
N GLN A 409 -2.98 -3.41 3.63
CA GLN A 409 -4.14 -3.85 2.86
C GLN A 409 -4.67 -2.72 1.98
N PRO A 410 -5.31 -3.06 0.84
CA PRO A 410 -5.98 -2.06 0.02
C PRO A 410 -7.08 -1.36 0.80
N PHE A 411 -7.21 -0.06 0.58
CA PHE A 411 -8.34 0.72 1.08
C PHE A 411 -9.35 0.92 -0.05
N ASP A 412 -10.52 0.30 0.07
CA ASP A 412 -11.65 0.51 -0.84
C ASP A 412 -12.90 0.84 -0.01
N PRO A 413 -13.72 1.83 -0.38
CA PRO A 413 -14.90 2.21 0.40
C PRO A 413 -15.88 1.07 0.70
N GLU A 414 -15.91 0.04 -0.15
CA GLU A 414 -16.76 -1.15 0.05
C GLU A 414 -16.15 -2.16 1.04
N SER A 415 -14.80 -2.15 1.20
CA SER A 415 -14.13 -3.08 2.12
C SER A 415 -12.71 -2.61 2.43
N PHE A 416 -12.44 -2.23 3.66
CA PHE A 416 -11.11 -1.90 4.18
C PHE A 416 -10.96 -2.39 5.60
N VAL A 417 -9.74 -2.38 6.12
CA VAL A 417 -9.44 -2.87 7.46
C VAL A 417 -8.98 -1.71 8.33
N LEU A 418 -9.58 -1.60 9.51
CA LEU A 418 -9.08 -0.73 10.57
C LEU A 418 -8.54 -1.56 11.71
N SER A 419 -7.50 -1.04 12.37
CA SER A 419 -6.92 -1.59 13.58
C SER A 419 -7.32 -0.78 14.81
N LYS A 420 -7.24 -1.42 15.98
CA LYS A 420 -7.41 -0.77 17.28
C LYS A 420 -6.53 -1.48 18.31
N ARG A 421 -5.85 -0.68 19.16
CA ARG A 421 -5.09 -1.20 20.30
C ARG A 421 -6.03 -1.55 21.45
N PHE A 422 -5.80 -2.71 22.05
CA PHE A 422 -6.52 -3.20 23.21
C PHE A 422 -5.55 -3.68 24.29
N ASP A 423 -6.01 -3.57 25.55
CA ASP A 423 -5.30 -4.05 26.75
C ASP A 423 -6.12 -5.16 27.46
N ILE A 424 -6.62 -6.13 26.68
CA ILE A 424 -7.45 -7.23 27.17
C ILE A 424 -6.66 -8.54 27.09
N LEU A 425 -6.24 -9.09 28.22
CA LEU A 425 -5.37 -10.27 28.29
C LEU A 425 -4.00 -10.06 27.61
N GLY A 426 -3.51 -8.81 27.62
CA GLY A 426 -2.27 -8.35 26.97
C GLY A 426 -2.52 -7.12 26.14
N THR A 427 -1.44 -6.42 25.76
CA THR A 427 -1.49 -5.29 24.83
C THR A 427 -1.21 -5.76 23.40
N TYR A 428 -2.10 -5.44 22.47
CA TYR A 428 -1.99 -5.83 21.07
C TYR A 428 -2.85 -4.93 20.16
N GLU A 429 -2.51 -4.87 18.88
CA GLU A 429 -3.44 -4.41 17.85
C GLU A 429 -4.37 -5.55 17.42
N ALA A 430 -5.62 -5.22 17.19
CA ALA A 430 -6.59 -6.12 16.60
C ALA A 430 -7.31 -5.42 15.42
N TYR A 431 -7.76 -6.22 14.48
CA TYR A 431 -8.18 -5.79 13.16
C TYR A 431 -9.64 -6.14 12.91
N LYS A 432 -10.36 -5.27 12.22
CA LYS A 432 -11.75 -5.49 11.85
C LYS A 432 -12.03 -4.90 10.48
N LYS A 433 -12.91 -5.57 9.70
CA LYS A 433 -13.34 -5.13 8.39
C LYS A 433 -14.44 -4.08 8.49
N PHE A 434 -14.34 -3.05 7.66
CA PHE A 434 -15.29 -1.94 7.57
C PHE A 434 -15.67 -1.66 6.12
N HIS A 435 -16.74 -0.90 5.94
CA HIS A 435 -17.14 -0.24 4.71
C HIS A 435 -17.63 1.18 5.04
N VAL A 436 -17.72 2.05 4.05
CA VAL A 436 -18.21 3.42 4.22
C VAL A 436 -19.62 3.54 3.66
N GLU A 437 -20.53 4.12 4.44
CA GLU A 437 -21.87 4.51 4.00
C GLU A 437 -21.94 6.00 3.59
N GLU A 438 -23.12 6.48 3.19
CA GLU A 438 -23.35 7.86 2.71
C GLU A 438 -23.04 8.96 3.74
N ASP A 439 -22.95 8.63 5.03
CA ASP A 439 -22.60 9.55 6.12
C ASP A 439 -21.08 9.69 6.35
N GLY A 440 -20.27 8.94 5.60
CA GLY A 440 -18.82 8.94 5.69
C GLY A 440 -18.26 8.24 6.93
N ILE A 441 -19.09 7.61 7.75
CA ILE A 441 -18.66 6.94 8.98
C ILE A 441 -18.41 5.44 8.70
N PRO A 442 -17.26 4.88 9.14
CA PRO A 442 -16.99 3.45 8.99
C PRO A 442 -18.04 2.58 9.68
N LYS A 443 -18.57 1.59 8.98
CA LYS A 443 -19.52 0.61 9.49
C LYS A 443 -18.94 -0.80 9.38
N THR A 444 -19.33 -1.68 10.29
CA THR A 444 -18.88 -3.08 10.30
C THR A 444 -19.99 -4.02 10.71
N GLU A 445 -20.05 -5.17 10.05
CA GLU A 445 -20.91 -6.32 10.42
C GLU A 445 -20.17 -7.27 11.41
N ASP A 446 -18.86 -7.12 11.54
CA ASP A 446 -18.05 -7.99 12.40
C ASP A 446 -18.27 -7.65 13.87
N LEU A 447 -18.61 -8.65 14.66
CA LEU A 447 -18.84 -8.52 16.09
C LEU A 447 -17.53 -8.51 16.90
N LEU A 448 -16.48 -9.14 16.37
CA LEU A 448 -15.21 -9.33 17.06
C LEU A 448 -14.06 -8.78 16.23
N TRP A 449 -13.08 -8.21 16.92
CA TRP A 449 -11.77 -7.88 16.41
C TRP A 449 -10.91 -9.13 16.31
N THR A 450 -10.14 -9.27 15.24
CA THR A 450 -9.18 -10.35 15.05
C THR A 450 -7.82 -9.92 15.58
N ILE A 451 -7.29 -10.64 16.58
CA ILE A 451 -6.04 -10.32 17.27
C ILE A 451 -4.84 -10.85 16.49
N VAL A 452 -4.97 -12.05 15.94
CA VAL A 452 -3.90 -12.65 15.15
C VAL A 452 -4.04 -12.10 13.74
N SER A 453 -3.11 -11.25 13.34
CA SER A 453 -2.85 -11.04 11.94
C SER A 453 -2.48 -12.41 11.36
N THR A 454 -3.18 -12.87 10.33
CA THR A 454 -2.79 -14.07 9.56
C THR A 454 -1.38 -13.92 8.95
N TYR A 455 -0.71 -12.82 9.20
CA TYR A 455 0.35 -12.24 8.40
C TYR A 455 1.63 -11.95 9.17
N THR A 456 1.57 -11.95 10.49
CA THR A 456 2.77 -11.86 11.33
C THR A 456 2.88 -13.11 12.18
N ASP A 457 4.09 -13.61 12.38
CA ASP A 457 4.36 -14.71 13.30
C ASP A 457 4.14 -14.30 14.78
N TRP A 458 3.80 -13.01 15.01
CA TRP A 458 3.55 -12.48 16.35
C TRP A 458 2.19 -12.97 16.87
N LYS A 459 2.20 -13.56 18.08
CA LYS A 459 1.03 -14.10 18.74
C LYS A 459 1.00 -13.63 20.19
N VAL A 460 -0.20 -13.40 20.68
CA VAL A 460 -0.41 -13.20 22.11
C VAL A 460 -0.61 -14.57 22.75
N GLU A 461 0.39 -15.03 23.45
CA GLU A 461 0.41 -16.35 24.09
C GLU A 461 0.29 -16.19 25.61
N LEU A 462 -0.54 -17.02 26.23
CA LEU A 462 -0.76 -17.05 27.66
C LEU A 462 -0.61 -18.49 28.19
N THR A 463 -0.13 -18.64 29.44
CA THR A 463 -0.08 -19.92 30.11
C THR A 463 -0.79 -19.79 31.47
N SER A 464 -1.77 -20.67 31.74
CA SER A 464 -2.50 -20.59 32.99
C SER A 464 -1.64 -20.97 34.20
N SER A 465 -1.74 -20.20 35.29
CA SER A 465 -1.15 -20.51 36.60
C SER A 465 -2.03 -21.40 37.45
N ILE A 466 -3.32 -21.48 37.14
CA ILE A 466 -4.35 -22.19 37.92
C ILE A 466 -5.23 -23.05 37.01
N ASP A 467 -5.98 -23.98 37.62
CA ASP A 467 -7.06 -24.69 36.92
C ASP A 467 -8.19 -23.69 36.61
N MET A 468 -8.65 -23.65 35.35
CA MET A 468 -9.67 -22.71 34.90
C MET A 468 -10.89 -23.43 34.32
N GLU A 469 -12.09 -23.06 34.76
CA GLU A 469 -13.34 -23.54 34.14
C GLU A 469 -13.73 -22.57 33.01
N LEU A 470 -13.58 -22.98 31.76
CA LEU A 470 -13.86 -22.17 30.56
C LEU A 470 -14.86 -22.87 29.64
N SER A 471 -15.54 -22.12 28.79
CA SER A 471 -16.31 -22.65 27.68
C SER A 471 -15.37 -23.08 26.56
N VAL A 472 -15.42 -24.37 26.16
CA VAL A 472 -14.54 -24.94 25.11
C VAL A 472 -15.38 -25.50 23.97
N ARG A 473 -15.01 -25.24 22.73
CA ARG A 473 -15.71 -25.68 21.53
C ARG A 473 -14.74 -26.07 20.40
N GLU A 474 -15.23 -26.85 19.45
CA GLU A 474 -14.51 -27.09 18.20
C GLU A 474 -14.39 -25.78 17.37
N ALA A 475 -13.26 -25.59 16.67
CA ALA A 475 -12.93 -24.35 15.95
C ALA A 475 -14.00 -23.92 14.92
N ASN A 476 -14.64 -24.88 14.26
CA ASN A 476 -15.64 -24.64 13.21
C ASN A 476 -17.10 -24.59 13.73
N THR A 477 -17.30 -24.49 15.05
CA THR A 477 -18.62 -24.34 15.65
C THR A 477 -18.91 -22.88 16.00
N LYS A 478 -20.18 -22.56 16.23
CA LYS A 478 -20.59 -21.19 16.54
C LYS A 478 -20.12 -20.76 17.93
N ARG A 479 -19.82 -19.47 18.08
CA ARG A 479 -19.62 -18.79 19.37
C ARG A 479 -20.76 -19.14 20.33
N GLY A 480 -20.43 -19.39 21.60
CA GLY A 480 -21.39 -19.74 22.66
C GLY A 480 -21.95 -21.17 22.56
N SER A 481 -21.44 -22.02 21.66
CA SER A 481 -21.81 -23.44 21.60
C SER A 481 -20.91 -24.33 22.43
N GLY A 482 -19.92 -23.76 23.12
CA GLY A 482 -18.95 -24.46 23.94
C GLY A 482 -19.57 -25.16 25.17
N GLN A 483 -18.87 -26.12 25.69
CA GLN A 483 -19.21 -26.78 26.97
C GLN A 483 -18.20 -26.34 28.01
N LYS A 484 -18.67 -26.20 29.25
CA LYS A 484 -17.79 -25.89 30.38
C LYS A 484 -16.84 -27.07 30.61
N GLU A 485 -15.55 -26.79 30.60
CA GLU A 485 -14.46 -27.74 30.83
C GLU A 485 -13.45 -27.12 31.79
N THR A 486 -12.93 -27.93 32.72
CA THR A 486 -11.83 -27.49 33.59
C THR A 486 -10.51 -27.78 32.90
N LEU A 487 -9.83 -26.74 32.48
CA LEU A 487 -8.49 -26.77 31.90
C LEU A 487 -7.46 -26.67 33.03
N PRO A 488 -6.45 -27.58 33.10
CA PRO A 488 -5.48 -27.58 34.19
C PRO A 488 -4.51 -26.41 34.13
N ALA A 489 -3.91 -26.06 35.26
CA ALA A 489 -2.76 -25.17 35.33
C ALA A 489 -1.66 -25.62 34.33
N GLY A 490 -1.01 -24.68 33.69
CA GLY A 490 -0.05 -24.92 32.60
C GLY A 490 -0.68 -25.09 31.23
N THR A 491 -2.01 -24.86 31.06
CA THR A 491 -2.63 -24.83 29.74
C THR A 491 -2.16 -23.59 28.96
N HIS A 492 -1.76 -23.83 27.73
CA HIS A 492 -1.31 -22.81 26.80
C HIS A 492 -2.47 -22.31 25.90
N PHE A 493 -2.52 -21.01 25.67
CA PHE A 493 -3.54 -20.31 24.90
C PHE A 493 -2.90 -19.35 23.90
N VAL A 494 -3.43 -19.31 22.69
CA VAL A 494 -3.11 -18.29 21.68
C VAL A 494 -4.36 -17.44 21.46
N LEU A 495 -4.34 -16.17 21.82
CA LEU A 495 -5.49 -15.27 21.63
C LEU A 495 -5.77 -15.11 20.13
N LEU A 496 -7.05 -15.14 19.76
CA LEU A 496 -7.51 -15.05 18.37
C LEU A 496 -8.40 -13.84 18.12
N LYS A 497 -9.36 -13.59 19.01
CA LYS A 497 -10.40 -12.56 18.82
C LYS A 497 -10.81 -11.94 20.14
N THR A 498 -11.31 -10.70 20.06
CA THR A 498 -11.91 -10.00 21.21
C THR A 498 -13.08 -9.12 20.76
N ASP A 499 -14.02 -8.81 21.65
CA ASP A 499 -14.99 -7.75 21.43
C ASP A 499 -14.44 -6.36 21.81
N GLY A 500 -13.27 -6.33 22.47
CA GLY A 500 -12.63 -5.11 22.94
C GLY A 500 -13.10 -4.66 24.33
N GLU A 501 -13.98 -5.41 24.98
CA GLU A 501 -14.56 -5.06 26.30
C GLU A 501 -14.43 -6.20 27.30
N ALA A 502 -15.19 -7.24 27.11
CA ALA A 502 -15.38 -8.28 28.14
C ALA A 502 -15.27 -9.71 27.60
N TYR A 503 -14.86 -9.90 26.36
CA TYR A 503 -14.82 -11.23 25.74
C TYR A 503 -13.56 -11.42 24.89
N ALA A 504 -12.95 -12.61 25.01
CA ALA A 504 -11.89 -13.04 24.12
C ALA A 504 -12.01 -14.53 23.76
N GLU A 505 -11.54 -14.88 22.56
CA GLU A 505 -11.37 -16.26 22.09
C GLU A 505 -9.88 -16.59 22.00
N ALA A 506 -9.51 -17.77 22.45
CA ALA A 506 -8.17 -18.29 22.28
C ALA A 506 -8.16 -19.73 21.80
N MET A 507 -7.12 -20.08 21.04
CA MET A 507 -6.89 -21.43 20.57
C MET A 507 -6.04 -22.21 21.59
N LEU A 508 -6.44 -23.44 21.84
CA LEU A 508 -5.68 -24.44 22.60
C LEU A 508 -4.71 -25.18 21.68
N ASP A 509 -3.69 -25.85 22.26
CA ASP A 509 -2.71 -26.62 21.49
C ASP A 509 -3.33 -27.75 20.65
N ASP A 510 -4.52 -28.25 21.04
CA ASP A 510 -5.26 -29.26 20.28
C ASP A 510 -6.16 -28.69 19.17
N GLY A 511 -6.15 -27.37 18.96
CA GLY A 511 -6.91 -26.66 17.93
C GLY A 511 -8.35 -26.32 18.32
N ARG A 512 -8.80 -26.66 19.54
CA ARG A 512 -10.09 -26.20 20.05
C ARG A 512 -10.03 -24.75 20.49
N ILE A 513 -11.18 -24.10 20.54
CA ILE A 513 -11.32 -22.71 20.96
C ILE A 513 -11.89 -22.65 22.36
N CYS A 514 -11.25 -21.92 23.25
CA CYS A 514 -11.80 -21.53 24.52
C CYS A 514 -12.27 -20.07 24.51
N GLU A 515 -13.31 -19.80 25.29
CA GLU A 515 -13.97 -18.51 25.39
C GLU A 515 -13.75 -17.93 26.79
N PHE A 516 -13.16 -16.75 26.87
CA PHE A 516 -12.96 -15.99 28.11
C PHE A 516 -14.09 -14.97 28.24
N GLU A 517 -14.79 -15.00 29.36
CA GLU A 517 -15.70 -13.95 29.81
C GLU A 517 -15.01 -13.17 30.91
N LEU A 518 -14.79 -11.87 30.69
CA LEU A 518 -14.07 -11.00 31.60
C LEU A 518 -15.06 -10.18 32.44
N GLU A 519 -14.80 -10.12 33.73
CA GLU A 519 -15.55 -9.32 34.67
C GLU A 519 -14.74 -8.07 35.00
N HIS A 520 -15.32 -6.88 34.87
CA HIS A 520 -14.73 -5.62 35.32
C HIS A 520 -15.39 -5.18 36.61
N PRO A 521 -14.78 -5.42 37.78
CA PRO A 521 -15.46 -5.27 39.06
C PRO A 521 -15.72 -3.82 39.48
N SER A 522 -14.92 -2.85 39.02
CA SER A 522 -15.15 -1.42 39.29
C SER A 522 -14.28 -0.53 38.40
N GLU A 523 -14.61 0.76 38.29
CA GLU A 523 -13.78 1.77 37.61
C GLU A 523 -12.41 2.01 38.30
N GLU A 524 -12.23 1.53 39.53
CA GLU A 524 -10.98 1.65 40.27
C GLU A 524 -10.01 0.48 40.03
N GLU A 525 -10.52 -0.65 39.51
CA GLU A 525 -9.71 -1.85 39.17
C GLU A 525 -9.47 -1.88 37.68
N TRP A 526 -8.27 -1.50 37.25
CA TRP A 526 -7.87 -1.54 35.84
C TRP A 526 -7.79 -2.96 35.27
N GLU A 527 -7.57 -3.96 36.13
CA GLU A 527 -7.42 -5.36 35.76
C GLU A 527 -8.75 -6.10 35.84
N GLY A 528 -9.14 -6.76 34.77
CA GLY A 528 -10.32 -7.63 34.75
C GLY A 528 -10.15 -8.93 35.54
N ARG A 529 -11.25 -9.67 35.71
CA ARG A 529 -11.30 -10.97 36.38
C ARG A 529 -11.88 -12.05 35.46
N ILE A 530 -11.45 -13.30 35.67
CA ILE A 530 -12.01 -14.48 35.01
C ILE A 530 -12.55 -15.38 36.14
N ASN A 531 -13.86 -15.65 36.16
CA ASN A 531 -14.51 -16.41 37.23
C ASN A 531 -14.20 -15.86 38.63
N GLY A 532 -14.10 -14.55 38.78
CA GLY A 532 -13.82 -13.87 40.04
C GLY A 532 -12.34 -13.84 40.46
N VAL A 533 -11.42 -14.42 39.69
CA VAL A 533 -9.96 -14.39 39.91
C VAL A 533 -9.32 -13.35 39.02
N SER A 534 -8.38 -12.54 39.55
CA SER A 534 -7.69 -11.51 38.74
C SER A 534 -6.90 -12.12 37.59
N ILE A 535 -6.79 -11.40 36.48
CA ILE A 535 -6.08 -11.89 35.29
C ILE A 535 -4.61 -12.22 35.63
N SER A 536 -3.94 -11.39 36.42
CA SER A 536 -2.56 -11.61 36.88
C SER A 536 -2.38 -12.88 37.72
N ASP A 537 -3.42 -13.34 38.46
CA ASP A 537 -3.40 -14.58 39.19
C ASP A 537 -3.77 -15.81 38.33
N CYS A 538 -4.47 -15.57 37.19
CA CYS A 538 -4.87 -16.62 36.26
C CYS A 538 -3.73 -17.11 35.39
N PHE A 539 -2.76 -16.25 35.05
CA PHE A 539 -1.70 -16.55 34.07
C PHE A 539 -0.30 -16.36 34.67
N GLU A 540 0.68 -17.11 34.17
CA GLU A 540 2.09 -17.00 34.58
C GLU A 540 2.67 -15.63 34.24
N TYR A 541 2.26 -15.08 33.07
CA TYR A 541 2.61 -13.77 32.57
C TYR A 541 1.53 -13.28 31.61
N VAL A 542 1.23 -12.00 31.64
CA VAL A 542 0.35 -11.32 30.69
C VAL A 542 1.16 -10.20 30.02
N PRO A 543 1.30 -10.21 28.68
CA PRO A 543 2.19 -9.28 27.97
C PRO A 543 1.53 -7.89 27.83
N TYR A 544 1.38 -7.17 28.93
CA TYR A 544 0.99 -5.77 28.87
C TYR A 544 2.19 -4.90 28.52
N ALA A 545 2.03 -4.01 27.50
CA ALA A 545 2.96 -2.92 27.23
C ALA A 545 2.66 -1.76 28.18
N GLY A 546 3.68 -1.37 28.96
CA GLY A 546 3.62 -0.23 29.89
C GLY A 546 3.92 1.09 29.23
#